data_ba9c59ba7b2e2ca151c893bbc57dcc14
#
_entry.id   ba9c59ba7b2e2ca151c893bbc57dcc14
#
_cell.length_a   1.000
_cell.length_b   1.000
_cell.length_c   1.000
_cell.angle_alpha   90.00
_cell.angle_beta   90.00
_cell.angle_gamma   90.00
#
_symmetry.space_group_name_H-M   'P 1'
#
loop_
_entity.id
_entity.type
_entity.pdbx_description
1 polymer ?
#
loop_
_entity_poly.entity_id
_entity_poly.type
_entity_poly.pdbx_seq_one_letter_code
_entity_poly.pdbx_strand_id
1 'polypeptide(L)'
;NTENVHLFSDSSEKKTGKFYLKKQSGNYNCPVRGSIPSYTLMQATDNIPDDITFKAYYLPYKKNDITSLPLEKNSDVNYFFTDILDGCSVGIHTEELVTRVYHANAFRYGEFLYRKEKMNCSFALRRQVSMQNKMIKNASENNAKIISPWHYGHHGENAVFYKTLFFGYRENFSGSWCFLRQTYDIRNMGNSWFR
;
A
#
# COMPACT_ATOMS: atom_id res chain seq x y z
N ASN A 1 -19.15 -6.33 -3.80
CA ASN A 1 -18.43 -7.06 -2.76
C ASN A 1 -16.93 -6.93 -3.05
N THR A 2 -16.34 -5.87 -2.56
CA THR A 2 -14.88 -5.79 -2.44
C THR A 2 -14.54 -6.55 -1.17
N GLU A 3 -14.33 -7.84 -1.28
CA GLU A 3 -13.63 -8.58 -0.25
C GLU A 3 -12.22 -7.97 -0.17
N ASN A 4 -11.96 -7.23 0.88
CA ASN A 4 -10.61 -6.98 1.33
C ASN A 4 -10.08 -8.35 1.77
N VAL A 5 -9.43 -9.04 0.85
CA VAL A 5 -8.69 -10.25 1.18
C VAL A 5 -7.55 -9.77 2.08
N HIS A 6 -7.74 -9.92 3.39
CA HIS A 6 -6.64 -9.85 4.33
C HIS A 6 -5.72 -11.02 3.98
N LEU A 7 -4.65 -10.74 3.25
CA LEU A 7 -3.71 -11.76 2.77
C LEU A 7 -3.00 -12.51 3.91
N PHE A 8 -3.11 -12.01 5.13
CA PHE A 8 -2.63 -12.68 6.34
C PHE A 8 -3.67 -12.59 7.45
N SER A 9 -4.18 -13.74 7.88
CA SER A 9 -4.86 -13.85 9.16
C SER A 9 -3.84 -13.60 10.27
N ASP A 10 -4.04 -12.60 11.05
CA ASP A 10 -3.60 -12.24 12.42
C ASP A 10 -2.38 -12.96 13.05
N SER A 11 -1.39 -13.40 12.28
CA SER A 11 -0.12 -13.89 12.82
C SER A 11 0.98 -12.87 12.53
N SER A 12 1.36 -12.14 13.56
CA SER A 12 2.39 -11.11 13.60
C SER A 12 3.81 -11.56 13.18
N GLU A 13 4.00 -12.76 12.67
CA GLU A 13 5.33 -13.36 12.49
C GLU A 13 5.74 -13.66 11.04
N LYS A 14 4.84 -13.82 10.08
CA LYS A 14 5.24 -14.14 8.71
C LYS A 14 5.46 -12.88 7.88
N LYS A 15 6.68 -12.36 7.92
CA LYS A 15 7.15 -11.22 7.13
C LYS A 15 7.34 -11.54 5.65
N THR A 16 7.42 -12.83 5.29
CA THR A 16 7.62 -13.32 3.92
C THR A 16 6.62 -14.41 3.59
N GLY A 17 6.20 -14.48 2.33
CA GLY A 17 5.30 -15.51 1.83
C GLY A 17 5.56 -15.84 0.37
N LYS A 18 4.96 -16.94 -0.09
CA LYS A 18 4.84 -17.25 -1.52
C LYS A 18 3.58 -16.60 -2.09
N PHE A 19 3.72 -15.98 -3.24
CA PHE A 19 2.65 -15.26 -3.93
C PHE A 19 2.62 -15.63 -5.40
N TYR A 20 1.50 -15.36 -6.06
CA TYR A 20 1.35 -15.43 -7.50
C TYR A 20 0.45 -14.30 -8.02
N LEU A 21 0.52 -14.04 -9.31
CA LEU A 21 -0.31 -13.04 -9.98
C LEU A 21 -1.46 -13.72 -10.69
N LYS A 22 -2.67 -13.59 -10.18
CA LYS A 22 -3.90 -14.09 -10.82
C LYS A 22 -4.40 -13.07 -11.83
N LYS A 23 -4.39 -13.45 -13.11
CA LYS A 23 -4.96 -12.62 -14.18
C LYS A 23 -6.47 -12.46 -13.97
N GLN A 24 -6.95 -11.23 -14.08
CA GLN A 24 -8.37 -10.91 -13.99
C GLN A 24 -9.05 -11.13 -15.36
N SER A 25 -10.36 -11.41 -15.36
CA SER A 25 -11.15 -11.59 -16.58
C SER A 25 -11.31 -10.31 -17.40
N GLY A 26 -11.15 -9.15 -16.77
CA GLY A 26 -11.22 -7.83 -17.41
C GLY A 26 -9.85 -7.17 -17.57
N ASN A 27 -9.74 -6.35 -18.60
CA ASN A 27 -8.60 -5.47 -18.80
C ASN A 27 -8.90 -4.08 -18.22
N TYR A 28 -7.86 -3.41 -17.76
CA TYR A 28 -7.94 -1.99 -17.40
C TYR A 28 -7.75 -1.16 -18.68
N ASN A 29 -8.70 -0.25 -18.96
CA ASN A 29 -8.57 0.69 -20.07
C ASN A 29 -7.77 1.90 -19.63
N CYS A 30 -6.49 1.90 -19.95
CA CYS A 30 -5.60 3.04 -19.71
C CYS A 30 -5.81 4.09 -20.81
N PRO A 31 -6.08 5.37 -20.47
CA PRO A 31 -6.29 6.42 -21.47
C PRO A 31 -5.09 6.64 -22.41
N VAL A 32 -3.88 6.30 -21.95
CA VAL A 32 -2.63 6.51 -22.70
C VAL A 32 -2.16 5.25 -23.43
N ARG A 33 -2.39 4.07 -22.85
CA ARG A 33 -1.82 2.80 -23.33
C ARG A 33 -2.88 1.80 -23.86
N GLY A 34 -4.15 2.20 -23.85
CA GLY A 34 -5.24 1.33 -24.26
C GLY A 34 -5.54 0.21 -23.25
N SER A 35 -5.96 -0.95 -23.72
CA SER A 35 -6.36 -2.08 -22.89
C SER A 35 -5.14 -2.78 -22.29
N ILE A 36 -5.03 -2.77 -20.97
CA ILE A 36 -3.92 -3.38 -20.20
C ILE A 36 -4.47 -4.54 -19.37
N PRO A 37 -3.83 -5.74 -19.40
CA PRO A 37 -4.25 -6.83 -18.54
C PRO A 37 -4.09 -6.44 -17.06
N SER A 38 -5.08 -6.79 -16.25
CA SER A 38 -5.04 -6.59 -14.81
C SER A 38 -4.78 -7.90 -14.07
N TYR A 39 -4.05 -7.79 -12.96
CA TYR A 39 -3.68 -8.91 -12.12
C TYR A 39 -3.99 -8.61 -10.68
N THR A 40 -4.32 -9.64 -9.91
CA THR A 40 -4.43 -9.56 -8.45
C THR A 40 -3.28 -10.35 -7.83
N LEU A 41 -2.60 -9.75 -6.87
CA LEU A 41 -1.63 -10.45 -6.05
C LEU A 41 -2.38 -11.39 -5.10
N MET A 42 -2.04 -12.66 -5.11
CA MET A 42 -2.65 -13.70 -4.29
C MET A 42 -1.56 -14.42 -3.49
N GLN A 43 -1.86 -14.76 -2.25
CA GLN A 43 -0.99 -15.66 -1.49
C GLN A 43 -1.12 -17.07 -2.06
N ALA A 44 0.00 -17.73 -2.31
CA ALA A 44 0.02 -19.08 -2.81
C ALA A 44 -0.30 -20.08 -1.67
N THR A 45 -1.12 -21.05 -2.01
CA THR A 45 -1.38 -22.26 -1.20
C THR A 45 -0.56 -23.42 -1.78
N ASP A 46 -0.51 -24.54 -1.07
CA ASP A 46 0.26 -25.71 -1.48
C ASP A 46 -0.16 -26.30 -2.84
N ASN A 47 -1.37 -25.95 -3.31
CA ASN A 47 -1.90 -26.41 -4.60
C ASN A 47 -1.46 -25.55 -5.81
N ILE A 48 -0.75 -24.45 -5.56
CA ILE A 48 -0.26 -23.57 -6.63
C ILE A 48 1.13 -24.03 -7.07
N PRO A 49 1.35 -24.31 -8.37
CA PRO A 49 2.66 -24.73 -8.88
C PRO A 49 3.77 -23.72 -8.56
N ASP A 50 4.95 -24.23 -8.23
CA ASP A 50 6.09 -23.40 -7.80
C ASP A 50 6.63 -22.52 -8.92
N ASP A 51 6.52 -22.94 -10.18
CA ASP A 51 7.00 -22.22 -11.37
C ASP A 51 6.26 -20.90 -11.65
N ILE A 52 5.06 -20.74 -11.09
CA ILE A 52 4.28 -19.49 -11.20
C ILE A 52 4.25 -18.68 -9.91
N THR A 53 4.96 -19.15 -8.87
CA THR A 53 5.04 -18.47 -7.59
C THR A 53 6.35 -17.72 -7.42
N PHE A 54 6.34 -16.73 -6.53
CA PHE A 54 7.54 -16.01 -6.13
C PHE A 54 7.49 -15.66 -4.64
N LYS A 55 8.64 -15.51 -4.02
CA LYS A 55 8.75 -15.05 -2.64
C LYS A 55 8.65 -13.52 -2.59
N ALA A 56 7.88 -13.01 -1.63
CA ALA A 56 7.79 -11.58 -1.38
C ALA A 56 7.68 -11.28 0.11
N TYR A 57 8.16 -10.10 0.50
CA TYR A 57 7.80 -9.46 1.73
C TYR A 57 6.41 -8.87 1.60
N TYR A 58 5.60 -8.96 2.65
CA TYR A 58 4.29 -8.34 2.72
C TYR A 58 4.11 -7.59 4.03
N LEU A 59 3.75 -6.31 3.94
CA LEU A 59 3.47 -5.45 5.06
C LEU A 59 1.98 -5.12 5.12
N PRO A 60 1.21 -5.78 6.01
CA PRO A 60 -0.20 -5.48 6.20
C PRO A 60 -0.37 -4.11 6.87
N TYR A 61 -1.49 -3.43 6.58
CA TYR A 61 -1.87 -2.27 7.36
C TYR A 61 -2.58 -2.70 8.67
N LYS A 62 -2.52 -1.82 9.67
CA LYS A 62 -3.31 -1.95 10.88
C LYS A 62 -4.10 -0.67 11.09
N LYS A 63 -5.42 -0.81 11.29
CA LYS A 63 -6.31 0.35 11.47
C LYS A 63 -5.90 1.17 12.68
N ASN A 64 -5.69 2.49 12.48
CA ASN A 64 -5.29 3.45 13.50
C ASN A 64 -3.97 3.12 14.21
N ASP A 65 -3.07 2.45 13.52
CA ASP A 65 -1.78 2.04 14.04
C ASP A 65 -0.69 2.14 12.96
N ILE A 66 0.53 1.84 13.33
CA ILE A 66 1.68 1.72 12.44
C ILE A 66 2.20 0.29 12.47
N THR A 67 2.44 -0.24 11.28
CA THR A 67 3.16 -1.51 11.09
C THR A 67 4.51 -1.23 10.44
N SER A 68 5.49 -2.09 10.67
CA SER A 68 6.80 -1.97 10.03
C SER A 68 7.40 -3.32 9.69
N LEU A 69 8.22 -3.33 8.65
CA LEU A 69 8.86 -4.52 8.14
C LEU A 69 10.30 -4.21 7.72
N PRO A 70 11.31 -4.93 8.24
CA PRO A 70 12.67 -4.87 7.73
C PRO A 70 12.78 -5.70 6.45
N LEU A 71 13.33 -5.11 5.42
CA LEU A 71 13.69 -5.76 4.15
C LEU A 71 15.20 -5.99 4.18
N GLU A 72 15.61 -7.21 4.48
CA GLU A 72 17.01 -7.57 4.67
C GLU A 72 17.79 -7.60 3.36
N LYS A 73 18.99 -7.03 3.34
CA LYS A 73 19.83 -6.94 2.14
C LYS A 73 20.23 -8.30 1.60
N ASN A 74 20.57 -9.25 2.48
CA ASN A 74 21.07 -10.57 2.11
C ASN A 74 19.97 -11.66 2.04
N SER A 75 18.73 -11.28 1.93
CA SER A 75 17.59 -12.19 1.77
C SER A 75 17.45 -12.65 0.32
N ASP A 76 16.92 -13.86 0.11
CA ASP A 76 16.54 -14.40 -1.21
C ASP A 76 15.19 -13.82 -1.74
N VAL A 77 14.63 -12.84 -1.05
CA VAL A 77 13.35 -12.22 -1.37
C VAL A 77 13.57 -10.90 -2.11
N ASN A 78 13.12 -10.82 -3.35
CA ASN A 78 13.35 -9.67 -4.24
C ASN A 78 12.14 -8.78 -4.45
N TYR A 79 11.00 -9.10 -3.85
CA TYR A 79 9.76 -8.33 -3.98
C TYR A 79 9.21 -7.92 -2.63
N PHE A 80 8.57 -6.76 -2.61
CA PHE A 80 7.86 -6.23 -1.46
C PHE A 80 6.50 -5.68 -1.88
N PHE A 81 5.49 -5.98 -1.09
CA PHE A 81 4.14 -5.45 -1.26
C PHE A 81 3.59 -4.97 0.07
N THR A 82 2.65 -4.04 0.02
CA THR A 82 1.83 -3.66 1.17
C THR A 82 0.37 -3.57 0.75
N ASP A 83 -0.52 -3.50 1.71
CA ASP A 83 -1.93 -3.22 1.45
C ASP A 83 -2.11 -1.93 0.66
N ILE A 84 -3.23 -1.85 -0.04
CA ILE A 84 -3.60 -0.68 -0.84
C ILE A 84 -3.64 0.56 0.05
N LEU A 85 -2.95 1.60 -0.39
CA LEU A 85 -2.99 2.90 0.25
C LEU A 85 -4.29 3.61 -0.14
N ASP A 86 -5.19 3.68 0.81
CA ASP A 86 -6.45 4.42 0.74
C ASP A 86 -6.48 5.42 1.90
N GLY A 87 -5.74 6.51 1.73
CA GLY A 87 -5.55 7.51 2.78
C GLY A 87 -4.46 7.20 3.82
N CYS A 88 -3.65 6.16 3.63
CA CYS A 88 -2.53 5.80 4.50
C CYS A 88 -1.23 6.50 4.08
N SER A 89 -0.23 6.52 4.97
CA SER A 89 1.13 6.96 4.65
C SER A 89 2.13 5.81 4.74
N VAL A 90 3.14 5.83 3.88
CA VAL A 90 4.26 4.89 3.90
C VAL A 90 5.54 5.66 4.23
N GLY A 91 6.37 5.09 5.10
CA GLY A 91 7.72 5.55 5.38
C GLY A 91 8.75 4.56 4.87
N ILE A 92 9.89 5.06 4.41
CA ILE A 92 11.03 4.25 3.99
C ILE A 92 12.27 4.80 4.67
N HIS A 93 12.94 3.96 5.43
CA HIS A 93 14.23 4.26 6.08
C HIS A 93 15.24 3.20 5.66
N THR A 94 16.34 3.63 5.04
CA THR A 94 17.41 2.74 4.57
C THR A 94 18.64 2.93 5.44
N GLU A 95 19.09 1.85 6.04
CA GLU A 95 20.35 1.68 6.74
C GLU A 95 21.29 0.81 5.90
N GLU A 96 22.54 0.60 6.36
CA GLU A 96 23.55 -0.14 5.58
C GLU A 96 23.09 -1.54 5.12
N LEU A 97 22.43 -2.30 6.00
CA LEU A 97 22.07 -3.70 5.78
C LEU A 97 20.58 -3.95 5.67
N VAL A 98 19.76 -2.97 6.01
CA VAL A 98 18.31 -3.11 6.13
C VAL A 98 17.60 -1.90 5.59
N THR A 99 16.60 -2.11 4.76
CA THR A 99 15.61 -1.09 4.44
C THR A 99 14.34 -1.39 5.22
N ARG A 100 13.94 -0.49 6.12
CA ARG A 100 12.71 -0.64 6.88
C ARG A 100 11.59 0.14 6.21
N VAL A 101 10.46 -0.52 5.99
CA VAL A 101 9.26 0.10 5.48
C VAL A 101 8.21 0.17 6.58
N TYR A 102 7.49 1.27 6.63
CA TYR A 102 6.42 1.56 7.59
C TYR A 102 5.12 1.80 6.84
N HIS A 103 4.00 1.30 7.38
CA HIS A 103 2.66 1.61 6.90
C HIS A 103 1.85 2.18 8.06
N ALA A 104 1.48 3.44 7.98
CA ALA A 104 0.76 4.16 9.03
C ALA A 104 -0.66 4.48 8.60
N ASN A 105 -1.61 4.12 9.45
CA ASN A 105 -3.02 4.47 9.33
C ASN A 105 -3.48 5.25 10.57
N ALA A 106 -4.15 6.36 10.37
CA ALA A 106 -4.67 7.21 11.45
C ALA A 106 -6.10 7.66 11.17
N PHE A 107 -6.92 6.76 10.65
CA PHE A 107 -8.29 7.03 10.19
C PHE A 107 -9.16 7.72 11.25
N ARG A 108 -9.06 7.34 12.52
CA ARG A 108 -9.83 7.95 13.63
C ARG A 108 -9.64 9.47 13.75
N TYR A 109 -8.50 10.00 13.32
CA TYR A 109 -8.22 11.44 13.39
C TYR A 109 -8.92 12.23 12.27
N GLY A 110 -9.24 11.56 11.16
CA GLY A 110 -10.06 12.12 10.08
C GLY A 110 -11.56 11.88 10.30
N GLU A 111 -11.94 10.69 10.75
CA GLU A 111 -13.35 10.29 10.90
C GLU A 111 -14.14 11.17 11.86
N PHE A 112 -13.53 11.55 12.99
CA PHE A 112 -14.21 12.36 14.01
C PHE A 112 -14.65 13.73 13.48
N LEU A 113 -13.84 14.34 12.64
CA LEU A 113 -14.15 15.63 12.02
C LEU A 113 -15.19 15.50 10.91
N TYR A 114 -15.14 14.40 10.16
CA TYR A 114 -16.06 14.13 9.06
C TYR A 114 -17.48 13.89 9.55
N ARG A 115 -17.67 13.19 10.67
CA ARG A 115 -18.99 12.89 11.25
C ARG A 115 -19.67 14.08 11.91
N LYS A 116 -18.91 15.01 12.50
CA LYS A 116 -19.48 16.05 13.37
C LYS A 116 -19.91 17.32 12.67
N GLU A 117 -19.30 17.72 11.54
CA GLU A 117 -19.44 19.10 11.10
C GLU A 117 -19.69 19.31 9.60
N LYS A 118 -19.93 18.30 8.77
CA LYS A 118 -19.92 18.48 7.30
C LYS A 118 -18.68 19.27 6.83
N MET A 119 -17.58 19.18 7.59
CA MET A 119 -16.37 19.96 7.38
C MET A 119 -15.62 19.52 6.13
N ASN A 120 -14.95 20.49 5.56
CA ASN A 120 -14.03 20.40 4.46
C ASN A 120 -13.12 19.14 4.59
N CYS A 121 -13.33 18.16 3.73
CA CYS A 121 -12.56 16.89 3.69
C CYS A 121 -11.04 17.12 3.74
N SER A 122 -10.56 18.27 3.27
CA SER A 122 -9.15 18.65 3.28
C SER A 122 -8.60 18.84 4.69
N PHE A 123 -9.38 19.36 5.64
CA PHE A 123 -8.92 19.56 7.02
C PHE A 123 -8.81 18.22 7.77
N ALA A 124 -9.81 17.35 7.62
CA ALA A 124 -9.79 16.01 8.20
C ALA A 124 -8.60 15.21 7.68
N LEU A 125 -8.36 15.27 6.36
CA LEU A 125 -7.21 14.62 5.75
C LEU A 125 -5.87 15.18 6.23
N ARG A 126 -5.75 16.52 6.37
CA ARG A 126 -4.53 17.14 6.93
C ARG A 126 -4.20 16.62 8.32
N ARG A 127 -5.20 16.52 9.19
CA ARG A 127 -5.02 16.00 10.55
C ARG A 127 -4.63 14.53 10.57
N GLN A 128 -5.28 13.71 9.73
CA GLN A 128 -4.96 12.30 9.57
C GLN A 128 -3.50 12.12 9.08
N VAL A 129 -3.11 12.81 8.02
CA VAL A 129 -1.76 12.76 7.46
C VAL A 129 -0.71 13.28 8.46
N SER A 130 -1.02 14.37 9.18
CA SER A 130 -0.13 14.88 10.21
C SER A 130 0.16 13.84 11.29
N MET A 131 -0.87 13.11 11.73
CA MET A 131 -0.71 12.04 12.72
C MET A 131 0.09 10.85 12.15
N GLN A 132 -0.21 10.40 10.93
CA GLN A 132 0.55 9.32 10.27
C GLN A 132 2.04 9.69 10.13
N ASN A 133 2.33 10.92 9.72
CA ASN A 133 3.70 11.41 9.60
C ASN A 133 4.41 11.43 10.96
N LYS A 134 3.71 11.82 12.02
CA LYS A 134 4.24 11.76 13.39
C LYS A 134 4.54 10.34 13.83
N MET A 135 3.64 9.40 13.54
CA MET A 135 3.84 7.97 13.86
C MET A 135 5.09 7.42 13.15
N ILE A 136 5.24 7.69 11.85
CA ILE A 136 6.40 7.25 11.07
C ILE A 136 7.68 7.89 11.59
N LYS A 137 7.68 9.20 11.81
CA LYS A 137 8.85 9.93 12.34
C LYS A 137 9.30 9.39 13.68
N ASN A 138 8.37 9.14 14.59
CA ASN A 138 8.69 8.57 15.90
C ASN A 138 9.29 7.17 15.78
N ALA A 139 8.71 6.31 14.90
CA ALA A 139 9.16 4.94 14.72
C ALA A 139 10.49 4.82 13.95
N SER A 140 10.86 5.84 13.18
CA SER A 140 12.09 5.89 12.37
C SER A 140 13.12 6.89 12.88
N GLU A 141 12.93 7.44 14.08
CA GLU A 141 13.79 8.48 14.65
C GLU A 141 14.03 9.68 13.71
N ASN A 142 12.98 10.07 12.97
CA ASN A 142 12.96 11.11 11.94
C ASN A 142 13.74 10.80 10.64
N ASN A 143 14.23 9.59 10.45
CA ASN A 143 15.09 9.25 9.30
C ASN A 143 14.32 8.73 8.07
N ALA A 144 13.00 8.46 8.18
CA ALA A 144 12.23 7.94 7.06
C ALA A 144 11.83 9.01 6.03
N LYS A 145 11.99 8.68 4.75
CA LYS A 145 11.31 9.38 3.66
C LYS A 145 9.84 8.98 3.65
N ILE A 146 8.94 9.96 3.73
CA ILE A 146 7.50 9.72 3.85
C ILE A 146 6.78 9.97 2.54
N ILE A 147 5.94 9.01 2.14
CA ILE A 147 4.98 9.11 1.04
C ILE A 147 3.60 9.13 1.68
N SER A 148 2.92 10.27 1.62
CA SER A 148 1.62 10.50 2.22
C SER A 148 0.53 10.64 1.15
N PRO A 149 -0.75 10.66 1.53
CA PRO A 149 -1.87 10.94 0.62
C PRO A 149 -1.69 12.19 -0.27
N TRP A 150 -0.95 13.21 0.19
CA TRP A 150 -0.62 14.39 -0.61
C TRP A 150 0.22 14.09 -1.85
N HIS A 151 0.96 12.99 -1.84
CA HIS A 151 1.83 12.60 -2.95
C HIS A 151 1.13 11.73 -4.00
N TYR A 152 -0.03 11.17 -3.69
CA TYR A 152 -0.72 10.25 -4.59
C TYR A 152 -2.22 10.51 -4.72
N GLY A 153 -2.80 11.44 -3.92
CA GLY A 153 -4.20 11.83 -4.00
C GLY A 153 -4.38 13.20 -4.64
N HIS A 154 -5.45 13.40 -5.41
CA HIS A 154 -5.88 14.72 -5.83
C HIS A 154 -6.87 15.29 -4.81
N HIS A 155 -6.59 16.51 -4.35
CA HIS A 155 -7.36 17.22 -3.33
C HIS A 155 -8.15 18.36 -3.99
N GLY A 156 -9.01 18.01 -4.95
CA GLY A 156 -9.96 18.94 -5.53
C GLY A 156 -11.30 18.90 -4.80
N GLU A 157 -12.15 19.89 -5.05
CA GLU A 157 -13.51 19.99 -4.48
C GLU A 157 -14.41 18.80 -4.87
N ASN A 158 -14.07 18.09 -5.94
CA ASN A 158 -14.69 16.83 -6.35
C ASN A 158 -13.82 15.69 -5.86
N ALA A 159 -14.03 15.25 -4.62
CA ALA A 159 -13.26 14.15 -4.01
C ALA A 159 -13.30 12.89 -4.88
N VAL A 160 -12.26 12.71 -5.70
CA VAL A 160 -12.01 11.46 -6.38
C VAL A 160 -11.22 10.59 -5.42
N PHE A 161 -11.74 9.43 -5.10
CA PHE A 161 -11.03 8.47 -4.26
C PHE A 161 -9.95 7.80 -5.08
N TYR A 162 -8.70 8.06 -4.71
CA TYR A 162 -7.55 7.38 -5.29
C TYR A 162 -7.14 6.21 -4.41
N LYS A 163 -6.90 5.09 -5.05
CA LYS A 163 -6.19 3.97 -4.42
C LYS A 163 -4.80 3.86 -5.02
N THR A 164 -3.84 3.56 -4.19
CA THR A 164 -2.45 3.44 -4.63
C THR A 164 -1.89 2.10 -4.20
N LEU A 165 -1.39 1.36 -5.17
CA LEU A 165 -0.50 0.24 -4.92
C LEU A 165 0.90 0.79 -4.66
N PHE A 166 1.50 0.36 -3.56
CA PHE A 166 2.89 0.65 -3.25
C PHE A 166 3.64 -0.67 -3.14
N PHE A 167 4.71 -0.80 -3.90
CA PHE A 167 5.49 -2.03 -3.96
C PHE A 167 6.96 -1.74 -4.20
N GLY A 168 7.80 -2.71 -3.88
CA GLY A 168 9.24 -2.63 -4.08
C GLY A 168 9.78 -3.85 -4.81
N TYR A 169 10.91 -3.66 -5.48
CA TYR A 169 11.67 -4.75 -6.06
C TYR A 169 13.16 -4.43 -6.00
N ARG A 170 13.97 -5.47 -6.13
CA ARG A 170 15.41 -5.37 -6.37
C ARG A 170 15.82 -6.43 -7.39
N GLU A 171 16.83 -6.12 -8.20
CA GLU A 171 17.25 -7.01 -9.29
C GLU A 171 18.05 -8.22 -8.79
N ASN A 172 18.76 -8.04 -7.68
CA ASN A 172 19.57 -9.11 -7.08
C ASN A 172 19.65 -8.94 -5.56
N PHE A 173 20.16 -9.95 -4.87
CA PHE A 173 20.22 -10.03 -3.40
C PHE A 173 21.04 -8.92 -2.74
N SER A 174 22.01 -8.37 -3.45
CA SER A 174 22.85 -7.25 -2.98
C SER A 174 22.38 -5.89 -3.46
N GLY A 175 21.38 -5.85 -4.34
CA GLY A 175 20.84 -4.63 -4.93
C GLY A 175 20.09 -3.77 -3.94
N SER A 176 20.05 -2.47 -4.22
CA SER A 176 19.19 -1.53 -3.50
C SER A 176 17.72 -1.75 -3.87
N TRP A 177 16.84 -1.52 -2.91
CA TRP A 177 15.41 -1.55 -3.15
C TRP A 177 14.96 -0.37 -4.02
N CYS A 178 14.22 -0.66 -5.10
CA CYS A 178 13.51 0.31 -5.91
C CYS A 178 12.03 0.26 -5.52
N PHE A 179 11.47 1.40 -5.10
CA PHE A 179 10.06 1.49 -4.71
C PHE A 179 9.25 2.21 -5.76
N LEU A 180 8.12 1.62 -6.11
CA LEU A 180 7.19 2.13 -7.11
C LEU A 180 5.82 2.33 -6.49
N ARG A 181 5.06 3.25 -7.09
CA ARG A 181 3.64 3.43 -6.79
C ARG A 181 2.83 3.45 -8.08
N GLN A 182 1.67 2.83 -8.03
CA GLN A 182 0.67 2.90 -9.09
C GLN A 182 -0.62 3.44 -8.50
N THR A 183 -0.97 4.66 -8.87
CA THR A 183 -2.20 5.30 -8.42
C THR A 183 -3.27 5.13 -9.49
N TYR A 184 -4.47 4.77 -9.07
CA TYR A 184 -5.65 4.69 -9.92
C TYR A 184 -6.84 5.34 -9.22
N ASP A 185 -7.69 6.02 -9.99
CA ASP A 185 -8.90 6.61 -9.47
C ASP A 185 -10.06 5.59 -9.53
N ILE A 186 -10.90 5.64 -8.53
CA ILE A 186 -12.16 4.93 -8.49
C ILE A 186 -13.24 5.95 -8.71
N ARG A 187 -13.86 5.94 -9.88
CA ARG A 187 -15.00 6.81 -10.18
C ARG A 187 -16.28 6.05 -9.92
N ASN A 188 -17.16 6.67 -9.16
CA ASN A 188 -18.54 6.23 -9.08
C ASN A 188 -19.30 6.82 -10.28
N MET A 189 -19.62 5.97 -11.25
CA MET A 189 -20.49 6.35 -12.37
C MET A 189 -21.87 5.71 -12.17
N GLY A 190 -22.69 6.37 -11.35
CA GLY A 190 -23.99 5.86 -10.94
C GLY A 190 -23.85 4.74 -9.90
N ASN A 191 -24.63 3.66 -10.01
CA ASN A 191 -24.57 2.53 -9.10
C ASN A 191 -23.48 1.50 -9.44
N SER A 192 -22.58 1.82 -10.36
CA SER A 192 -21.51 0.93 -10.81
C SER A 192 -20.15 1.50 -10.42
N TRP A 193 -19.32 0.68 -9.78
CA TRP A 193 -17.94 0.99 -9.50
C TRP A 193 -17.07 0.46 -10.65
N PHE A 194 -16.40 1.34 -11.37
CA PHE A 194 -15.39 0.96 -12.37
C PHE A 194 -14.01 1.06 -11.72
N ARG A 195 -13.24 0.00 -11.86
CA ARG A 195 -11.84 -0.09 -11.44
C ARG A 195 -10.92 0.27 -12.59
#